data_ba42ce17c56ee4beddd85728a2af6597
#
_entry.id   ba42ce17c56ee4beddd85728a2af6597
#
_cell.length_a   1.000
_cell.length_b   1.000
_cell.length_c   1.000
_cell.angle_alpha   90.00
_cell.angle_beta   90.00
_cell.angle_gamma   90.00
#
_symmetry.space_group_name_H-M   'P 1'
#
loop_
_entity.id
_entity.type
_entity.pdbx_description
1 polymer ?
#
loop_
_entity_poly.entity_id
_entity_poly.type
_entity_poly.pdbx_seq_one_letter_code
_entity_poly.pdbx_strand_id
1 'polypeptide(L)'
;MDETHAEADQSQSASILPKNYTFFGSYDHSLDPKGRIIIPTAYRKPLGEVFTISITRDGEGIALYPDPVFDELLAELYRLNQRKPAVQKYQAYLAKMSYRGMEADGQGRLLLPLKLRQMVLGDARDVEISGALDHIRIVDRKTADDEDSFFREHREALLDEIGNMMEE
;
A
#
# COMPACT_ATOMS: atom_id res chain seq x y z
N MET A 1 -8.03 -4.75 58.47
CA MET A 1 -7.47 -3.85 57.43
C MET A 1 -7.12 -4.69 56.26
N ASP A 2 -8.09 -4.95 55.42
CA ASP A 2 -7.90 -5.67 54.17
C ASP A 2 -8.01 -4.70 53.01
N GLU A 3 -6.87 -4.33 52.45
CA GLU A 3 -6.82 -3.58 51.22
C GLU A 3 -6.92 -4.56 50.07
N THR A 4 -8.12 -4.72 49.55
CA THR A 4 -8.37 -5.43 48.29
C THR A 4 -7.97 -4.50 47.17
N HIS A 5 -6.80 -4.76 46.59
CA HIS A 5 -6.42 -4.22 45.30
C HIS A 5 -7.34 -4.84 44.24
N ALA A 6 -8.30 -4.04 43.79
CA ALA A 6 -9.02 -4.35 42.56
C ALA A 6 -8.03 -4.17 41.41
N GLU A 7 -7.49 -5.27 40.94
CA GLU A 7 -6.81 -5.30 39.62
C GLU A 7 -7.87 -4.98 38.56
N ALA A 8 -7.76 -3.80 38.00
CA ALA A 8 -8.54 -3.43 36.83
C ALA A 8 -8.12 -4.37 35.68
N ASP A 9 -8.99 -5.29 35.38
CA ASP A 9 -8.94 -6.10 34.17
C ASP A 9 -9.00 -5.15 32.96
N GLN A 10 -7.82 -4.75 32.47
CA GLN A 10 -7.69 -4.15 31.16
C GLN A 10 -7.80 -5.28 30.16
N SER A 11 -9.01 -5.71 29.88
CA SER A 11 -9.29 -6.52 28.69
C SER A 11 -8.95 -5.65 27.49
N GLN A 12 -7.69 -5.77 27.03
CA GLN A 12 -7.31 -5.31 25.70
C GLN A 12 -8.18 -6.10 24.74
N SER A 13 -9.25 -5.46 24.26
CA SER A 13 -10.00 -6.02 23.15
C SER A 13 -9.02 -6.21 22.00
N ALA A 14 -8.66 -7.46 21.73
CA ALA A 14 -7.79 -7.77 20.59
C ALA A 14 -8.43 -7.19 19.33
N SER A 15 -7.70 -6.31 18.65
CA SER A 15 -8.18 -5.74 17.38
C SER A 15 -8.49 -6.89 16.41
N ILE A 16 -9.69 -6.88 15.84
CA ILE A 16 -10.09 -7.83 14.79
C ILE A 16 -9.43 -7.54 13.45
N LEU A 17 -8.84 -6.34 13.31
CA LEU A 17 -8.16 -5.94 12.08
C LEU A 17 -6.72 -6.47 12.06
N PRO A 18 -6.19 -6.79 10.87
CA PRO A 18 -4.76 -7.06 10.72
C PRO A 18 -3.93 -5.89 11.27
N LYS A 19 -2.85 -6.20 11.99
CA LYS A 19 -1.98 -5.19 12.62
C LYS A 19 -1.28 -4.28 11.62
N ASN A 20 -1.15 -4.72 10.37
CA ASN A 20 -0.51 -3.99 9.29
C ASN A 20 -1.46 -3.07 8.51
N TYR A 21 -2.73 -2.99 8.89
CA TYR A 21 -3.69 -2.05 8.30
C TYR A 21 -3.52 -0.67 8.94
N THR A 22 -2.50 0.07 8.48
CA THR A 22 -2.06 1.33 9.08
C THR A 22 -2.05 2.52 8.12
N PHE A 23 -2.32 2.29 6.83
CA PHE A 23 -2.26 3.35 5.82
C PHE A 23 -3.65 3.76 5.35
N PHE A 24 -4.04 4.99 5.70
CA PHE A 24 -5.34 5.60 5.37
C PHE A 24 -5.13 7.04 4.89
N GLY A 25 -6.12 7.57 4.20
CA GLY A 25 -6.13 8.94 3.71
C GLY A 25 -5.48 9.07 2.34
N SER A 26 -5.63 10.25 1.74
CA SER A 26 -5.09 10.58 0.42
C SER A 26 -4.50 11.98 0.42
N TYR A 27 -3.43 12.15 -0.34
CA TYR A 27 -2.68 13.38 -0.43
C TYR A 27 -2.34 13.68 -1.89
N ASP A 28 -2.68 14.88 -2.33
CA ASP A 28 -2.27 15.38 -3.62
C ASP A 28 -0.83 15.87 -3.55
N HIS A 29 -0.03 15.48 -4.51
CA HIS A 29 1.39 15.83 -4.54
C HIS A 29 1.90 15.98 -5.96
N SER A 30 2.98 16.72 -6.13
CA SER A 30 3.68 16.85 -7.42
C SER A 30 5.10 16.30 -7.29
N LEU A 31 5.51 15.52 -8.29
CA LEU A 31 6.89 15.08 -8.41
C LEU A 31 7.81 16.29 -8.62
N ASP A 32 8.96 16.29 -7.97
CA ASP A 32 9.98 17.30 -8.26
C ASP A 32 10.66 17.02 -9.63
N PRO A 33 11.49 17.95 -10.14
CA PRO A 33 12.15 17.75 -11.43
C PRO A 33 13.05 16.52 -11.52
N LYS A 34 13.51 15.99 -10.37
CA LYS A 34 14.32 14.78 -10.29
C LYS A 34 13.49 13.49 -10.17
N GLY A 35 12.17 13.60 -10.08
CA GLY A 35 11.28 12.45 -9.92
C GLY A 35 11.16 11.96 -8.48
N ARG A 36 11.34 12.86 -7.49
CA ARG A 36 11.15 12.56 -6.07
C ARG A 36 9.76 12.95 -5.61
N ILE A 37 9.26 12.19 -4.66
CA ILE A 37 8.07 12.53 -3.86
C ILE A 37 8.50 12.86 -2.44
N ILE A 38 7.59 13.48 -1.70
CA ILE A 38 7.70 13.60 -0.23
C ILE A 38 6.68 12.63 0.36
N ILE A 39 7.16 11.69 1.16
CA ILE A 39 6.28 10.76 1.86
C ILE A 39 5.49 11.55 2.90
N PRO A 40 4.14 11.49 2.90
CA PRO A 40 3.33 12.14 3.92
C PRO A 40 3.80 11.76 5.32
N THR A 41 3.87 12.73 6.21
CA THR A 41 4.39 12.53 7.57
C THR A 41 3.68 11.40 8.32
N ALA A 42 2.35 11.29 8.12
CA ALA A 42 1.54 10.24 8.74
C ALA A 42 1.97 8.81 8.34
N TYR A 43 2.61 8.65 7.19
CA TYR A 43 3.01 7.35 6.66
C TYR A 43 4.43 6.93 7.02
N ARG A 44 5.27 7.87 7.48
CA ARG A 44 6.71 7.62 7.67
C ARG A 44 6.98 6.58 8.75
N LYS A 45 6.32 6.70 9.90
CA LYS A 45 6.51 5.76 11.01
C LYS A 45 6.03 4.34 10.68
N PRO A 46 4.79 4.14 10.20
CA PRO A 46 4.33 2.80 9.84
C PRO A 46 5.07 2.19 8.66
N LEU A 47 5.59 2.99 7.72
CA LEU A 47 6.40 2.48 6.61
C LEU A 47 7.75 1.94 7.08
N GLY A 48 8.36 2.58 8.08
CA GLY A 48 9.68 2.26 8.58
C GLY A 48 10.80 2.99 7.83
N GLU A 49 12.02 2.89 8.36
CA GLU A 49 13.20 3.54 7.77
C GLU A 49 13.65 2.88 6.47
N VAL A 50 13.50 1.56 6.40
CA VAL A 50 13.84 0.74 5.23
C VAL A 50 12.59 0.02 4.76
N PHE A 51 12.31 0.11 3.48
CA PHE A 51 11.07 -0.42 2.91
C PHE A 51 11.30 -0.91 1.47
N THR A 52 10.25 -1.45 0.87
CA THR A 52 10.27 -1.96 -0.50
C THR A 52 9.37 -1.13 -1.39
N ILE A 53 9.87 -0.73 -2.55
CA ILE A 53 9.10 -0.10 -3.61
C ILE A 53 8.79 -1.15 -4.67
N SER A 54 7.55 -1.24 -5.08
CA SER A 54 7.11 -2.19 -6.11
C SER A 54 5.99 -1.59 -6.96
N ILE A 55 5.48 -2.38 -7.88
CA ILE A 55 4.28 -2.05 -8.64
C ILE A 55 3.05 -2.59 -7.91
N THR A 56 1.93 -1.88 -7.98
CA THR A 56 0.67 -2.38 -7.43
C THR A 56 0.18 -3.62 -8.20
N ARG A 57 -0.68 -4.41 -7.56
CA ARG A 57 -1.21 -5.65 -8.16
C ARG A 57 -1.93 -5.38 -9.49
N ASP A 58 -2.68 -4.29 -9.58
CA ASP A 58 -3.39 -3.89 -10.79
C ASP A 58 -2.49 -3.27 -11.87
N GLY A 59 -1.22 -2.97 -11.53
CA GLY A 59 -0.28 -2.33 -12.45
C GLY A 59 -0.47 -0.83 -12.64
N GLU A 60 -1.45 -0.23 -11.99
CA GLU A 60 -1.84 1.18 -12.17
C GLU A 60 -1.05 2.14 -11.30
N GLY A 61 -0.34 1.63 -10.30
CA GLY A 61 0.34 2.45 -9.32
C GLY A 61 1.70 1.91 -8.89
N ILE A 62 2.42 2.77 -8.16
CA ILE A 62 3.63 2.40 -7.42
C ILE A 62 3.22 2.14 -5.98
N ALA A 63 3.71 1.04 -5.41
CA ALA A 63 3.43 0.66 -4.03
C ALA A 63 4.67 0.81 -3.16
N LEU A 64 4.50 1.37 -1.96
CA LEU A 64 5.52 1.37 -0.92
C LEU A 64 5.05 0.42 0.18
N TYR A 65 5.82 -0.62 0.43
CA TYR A 65 5.50 -1.65 1.42
C TYR A 65 6.46 -1.59 2.60
N PRO A 66 5.96 -1.61 3.84
CA PRO A 66 6.81 -2.04 4.96
C PRO A 66 7.41 -3.40 4.63
N ASP A 67 8.70 -3.61 4.94
CA ASP A 67 9.37 -4.87 4.61
C ASP A 67 8.63 -6.12 5.13
N PRO A 68 8.09 -6.15 6.37
CA PRO A 68 7.33 -7.30 6.84
C PRO A 68 6.09 -7.61 6.01
N VAL A 69 5.42 -6.59 5.48
CA VAL A 69 4.23 -6.75 4.63
C VAL A 69 4.62 -7.34 3.28
N PHE A 70 5.69 -6.84 2.68
CA PHE A 70 6.18 -7.37 1.41
C PHE A 70 6.69 -8.82 1.56
N ASP A 71 7.37 -9.14 2.66
CA ASP A 71 7.80 -10.50 2.98
C ASP A 71 6.62 -11.47 3.09
N GLU A 72 5.51 -11.03 3.69
CA GLU A 72 4.30 -11.84 3.79
C GLU A 72 3.68 -12.10 2.40
N LEU A 73 3.64 -11.09 1.53
CA LEU A 73 3.20 -11.24 0.15
C LEU A 73 4.06 -12.27 -0.60
N LEU A 74 5.38 -12.21 -0.45
CA LEU A 74 6.28 -13.20 -1.04
C LEU A 74 6.05 -14.60 -0.46
N ALA A 75 5.79 -14.71 0.84
CA ALA A 75 5.51 -15.98 1.50
C ALA A 75 4.20 -16.61 0.98
N GLU A 76 3.17 -15.81 0.74
CA GLU A 76 1.92 -16.28 0.12
C GLU A 76 2.15 -16.84 -1.28
N LEU A 77 2.93 -16.14 -2.11
CA LEU A 77 3.29 -16.62 -3.44
C LEU A 77 4.11 -17.92 -3.39
N TYR A 78 5.01 -18.02 -2.41
CA TYR A 78 5.83 -19.22 -2.23
C TYR A 78 5.01 -20.46 -1.87
N ARG A 79 3.88 -20.30 -1.20
CA ARG A 79 2.96 -21.39 -0.87
C ARG A 79 2.20 -21.95 -2.08
N LEU A 80 2.16 -21.20 -3.18
CA LEU A 80 1.51 -21.64 -4.41
C LEU A 80 2.35 -22.70 -5.13
N ASN A 81 1.70 -23.43 -6.05
CA ASN A 81 2.39 -24.43 -6.85
C ASN A 81 3.43 -23.77 -7.77
N GLN A 82 4.71 -23.91 -7.44
CA GLN A 82 5.83 -23.29 -8.14
C GLN A 82 6.04 -23.83 -9.57
N ARG A 83 5.39 -24.93 -9.92
CA ARG A 83 5.47 -25.52 -11.29
C ARG A 83 4.49 -24.86 -12.25
N LYS A 84 3.50 -24.09 -11.75
CA LYS A 84 2.54 -23.41 -12.61
C LYS A 84 3.20 -22.22 -13.32
N PRO A 85 3.09 -22.14 -14.68
CA PRO A 85 3.68 -21.03 -15.43
C PRO A 85 3.22 -19.64 -14.99
N ALA A 86 1.95 -19.51 -14.59
CA ALA A 86 1.42 -18.24 -14.08
C ALA A 86 2.13 -17.79 -12.81
N VAL A 87 2.42 -18.69 -11.88
CA VAL A 87 3.15 -18.40 -10.64
C VAL A 87 4.58 -17.98 -10.96
N GLN A 88 5.26 -18.73 -11.82
CA GLN A 88 6.64 -18.44 -12.22
C GLN A 88 6.76 -17.07 -12.91
N LYS A 89 5.85 -16.76 -13.83
CA LYS A 89 5.84 -15.49 -14.55
C LYS A 89 5.56 -14.32 -13.63
N TYR A 90 4.60 -14.46 -12.74
CA TYR A 90 4.25 -13.39 -11.78
C TYR A 90 5.38 -13.14 -10.79
N GLN A 91 6.00 -14.19 -10.25
CA GLN A 91 7.17 -14.05 -9.37
C GLN A 91 8.34 -13.37 -10.05
N ALA A 92 8.65 -13.73 -11.29
CA ALA A 92 9.72 -13.12 -12.06
C ALA A 92 9.43 -11.64 -12.34
N TYR A 93 8.19 -11.31 -12.68
CA TYR A 93 7.76 -9.93 -12.87
C TYR A 93 7.84 -9.11 -11.58
N LEU A 94 7.33 -9.66 -10.48
CA LEU A 94 7.35 -8.99 -9.19
C LEU A 94 8.79 -8.74 -8.71
N ALA A 95 9.68 -9.73 -8.86
CA ALA A 95 11.10 -9.58 -8.51
C ALA A 95 11.75 -8.47 -9.33
N LYS A 96 11.46 -8.41 -10.63
CA LYS A 96 12.00 -7.40 -11.55
C LYS A 96 11.51 -5.99 -11.24
N MET A 97 10.26 -5.86 -10.78
CA MET A 97 9.60 -4.58 -10.52
C MET A 97 9.70 -4.13 -9.07
N SER A 98 10.43 -4.86 -8.24
CA SER A 98 10.56 -4.55 -6.81
C SER A 98 11.98 -4.13 -6.47
N TYR A 99 12.08 -3.10 -5.64
CA TYR A 99 13.32 -2.49 -5.19
C TYR A 99 13.33 -2.52 -3.67
N ARG A 100 14.17 -3.35 -3.10
CA ARG A 100 14.30 -3.53 -1.65
C ARG A 100 15.40 -2.63 -1.08
N GLY A 101 15.38 -2.44 0.25
CA GLY A 101 16.39 -1.64 0.92
C GLY A 101 16.29 -0.15 0.60
N MET A 102 15.10 0.33 0.32
CA MET A 102 14.88 1.74 -0.02
C MET A 102 14.72 2.58 1.24
N GLU A 103 15.23 3.79 1.18
CA GLU A 103 15.18 4.76 2.27
C GLU A 103 14.79 6.13 1.72
N ALA A 104 13.98 6.88 2.48
CA ALA A 104 13.79 8.29 2.24
C ALA A 104 14.90 9.10 2.94
N ASP A 105 15.15 10.34 2.50
CA ASP A 105 16.05 11.23 3.22
C ASP A 105 15.41 11.78 4.51
N GLY A 106 16.18 12.56 5.29
CA GLY A 106 15.73 13.12 6.55
C GLY A 106 14.51 14.05 6.46
N GLN A 107 14.17 14.52 5.25
CA GLN A 107 12.99 15.33 4.97
C GLN A 107 11.83 14.55 4.38
N GLY A 108 11.97 13.21 4.29
CA GLY A 108 10.95 12.34 3.72
C GLY A 108 10.93 12.32 2.19
N ARG A 109 11.96 12.85 1.52
CA ARG A 109 12.06 12.80 0.06
C ARG A 109 12.52 11.43 -0.38
N LEU A 110 11.85 10.89 -1.39
CA LEU A 110 12.13 9.58 -1.95
C LEU A 110 12.24 9.69 -3.47
N LEU A 111 13.38 9.26 -4.01
CA LEU A 111 13.54 9.10 -5.44
C LEU A 111 12.85 7.83 -5.89
N LEU A 112 11.84 7.95 -6.74
CA LEU A 112 11.18 6.81 -7.33
C LEU A 112 12.08 6.15 -8.38
N PRO A 113 12.19 4.81 -8.39
CA PRO A 113 12.96 4.12 -9.43
C PRO A 113 12.49 4.51 -10.83
N LEU A 114 13.43 4.90 -11.67
CA LEU A 114 13.14 5.47 -12.99
C LEU A 114 12.24 4.56 -13.83
N LYS A 115 12.52 3.27 -13.83
CA LYS A 115 11.75 2.29 -14.59
C LYS A 115 10.29 2.22 -14.15
N LEU A 116 10.04 2.17 -12.84
CA LEU A 116 8.68 2.18 -12.30
C LEU A 116 7.96 3.49 -12.62
N ARG A 117 8.65 4.60 -12.42
CA ARG A 117 8.10 5.92 -12.69
C ARG A 117 7.67 6.08 -14.15
N GLN A 118 8.54 5.70 -15.08
CA GLN A 118 8.23 5.80 -16.52
C GLN A 118 7.10 4.85 -16.93
N MET A 119 7.12 3.62 -16.42
CA MET A 119 6.13 2.61 -16.77
C MET A 119 4.74 2.92 -16.21
N VAL A 120 4.67 3.40 -14.98
CA VAL A 120 3.40 3.57 -14.25
C VAL A 120 2.88 5.00 -14.37
N LEU A 121 3.73 5.99 -14.18
CA LEU A 121 3.33 7.39 -14.18
C LEU A 121 3.56 8.09 -15.52
N GLY A 122 4.40 7.54 -16.39
CA GLY A 122 4.76 8.17 -17.66
C GLY A 122 5.36 9.56 -17.44
N ASP A 123 4.81 10.57 -18.10
CA ASP A 123 5.22 11.98 -17.96
C ASP A 123 4.41 12.75 -16.90
N ALA A 124 3.53 12.07 -16.17
CA ALA A 124 2.70 12.71 -15.16
C ALA A 124 3.57 13.24 -14.02
N ARG A 125 3.32 14.48 -13.62
CA ARG A 125 3.94 15.12 -12.46
C ARG A 125 3.01 15.15 -11.26
N ASP A 126 1.72 15.30 -11.51
CA ASP A 126 0.70 15.36 -10.46
C ASP A 126 0.26 13.95 -10.12
N VAL A 127 0.39 13.60 -8.85
CA VAL A 127 0.09 12.28 -8.32
C VAL A 127 -0.82 12.36 -7.11
N GLU A 128 -1.51 11.26 -6.83
CA GLU A 128 -2.14 11.03 -5.55
C GLU A 128 -1.33 9.98 -4.78
N ILE A 129 -1.00 10.30 -3.53
CA ILE A 129 -0.40 9.37 -2.58
C ILE A 129 -1.48 8.98 -1.59
N SER A 130 -1.88 7.73 -1.59
CA SER A 130 -2.98 7.27 -0.75
C SER A 130 -2.62 6.03 0.07
N GLY A 131 -3.32 5.87 1.19
CA GLY A 131 -3.26 4.64 1.96
C GLY A 131 -4.07 3.54 1.28
N ALA A 132 -3.49 2.36 1.20
CA ALA A 132 -4.12 1.16 0.66
C ALA A 132 -4.13 0.03 1.71
N LEU A 133 -4.46 0.38 2.95
CA LEU A 133 -4.52 -0.46 4.14
C LEU A 133 -3.12 -0.88 4.63
N ASP A 134 -2.47 -1.82 3.99
CA ASP A 134 -1.19 -2.36 4.41
C ASP A 134 0.03 -1.79 3.65
N HIS A 135 -0.22 -0.90 2.69
CA HIS A 135 0.82 -0.25 1.90
C HIS A 135 0.40 1.15 1.46
N ILE A 136 1.33 1.88 0.88
CA ILE A 136 1.10 3.19 0.28
C ILE A 136 0.97 2.99 -1.23
N ARG A 137 0.01 3.66 -1.84
CA ARG A 137 -0.23 3.63 -3.28
C ARG A 137 0.01 5.01 -3.89
N ILE A 138 0.76 5.06 -4.98
CA ILE A 138 1.05 6.29 -5.73
C ILE A 138 0.56 6.08 -7.15
N VAL A 139 -0.37 6.92 -7.59
CA VAL A 139 -0.91 6.90 -8.96
C VAL A 139 -0.88 8.30 -9.54
N ASP A 140 -0.94 8.43 -10.88
CA ASP A 140 -1.15 9.74 -11.46
C ASP A 140 -2.54 10.28 -11.10
N ARG A 141 -2.67 11.61 -11.08
CA ARG A 141 -3.90 12.28 -10.68
C ARG A 141 -5.09 11.88 -11.53
N LYS A 142 -4.88 11.69 -12.82
CA LYS A 142 -5.95 11.31 -13.72
C LYS A 142 -6.52 9.93 -13.38
N THR A 143 -5.65 8.96 -13.10
CA THR A 143 -6.06 7.62 -12.66
C THR A 143 -6.86 7.71 -11.35
N ALA A 144 -6.41 8.48 -10.37
CA ALA A 144 -7.13 8.67 -9.12
C ALA A 144 -8.51 9.29 -9.32
N ASP A 145 -8.60 10.32 -10.16
CA ASP A 145 -9.87 10.99 -10.47
C ASP A 145 -10.85 10.05 -11.20
N ASP A 146 -10.35 9.25 -12.13
CA ASP A 146 -11.16 8.27 -12.86
C ASP A 146 -11.69 7.17 -11.92
N GLU A 147 -10.89 6.70 -10.97
CA GLU A 147 -11.31 5.73 -9.94
C GLU A 147 -12.40 6.31 -9.03
N ASP A 148 -12.22 7.54 -8.57
CA ASP A 148 -13.20 8.22 -7.72
C ASP A 148 -14.53 8.42 -8.46
N SER A 149 -14.47 8.81 -9.74
CA SER A 149 -15.65 8.97 -10.59
C SER A 149 -16.35 7.65 -10.82
N PHE A 150 -15.61 6.58 -11.11
CA PHE A 150 -16.16 5.24 -11.26
C PHE A 150 -16.89 4.78 -9.99
N PHE A 151 -16.29 4.98 -8.82
CA PHE A 151 -16.91 4.60 -7.56
C PHE A 151 -18.20 5.39 -7.28
N ARG A 152 -18.22 6.70 -7.56
CA ARG A 152 -19.43 7.52 -7.40
C ARG A 152 -20.56 7.04 -8.30
N GLU A 153 -20.26 6.75 -9.57
CA GLU A 153 -21.24 6.29 -10.55
C GLU A 153 -21.81 4.92 -10.24
N HIS A 154 -21.00 4.03 -9.65
CA HIS A 154 -21.35 2.62 -9.40
C HIS A 154 -21.54 2.31 -7.91
N ARG A 155 -21.62 3.33 -7.06
CA ARG A 155 -21.66 3.18 -5.60
C ARG A 155 -22.78 2.23 -5.14
N GLU A 156 -24.00 2.42 -5.60
CA GLU A 156 -25.14 1.61 -5.17
C GLU A 156 -24.93 0.14 -5.54
N ALA A 157 -24.58 -0.13 -6.79
CA ALA A 157 -24.38 -1.50 -7.27
C ALA A 157 -23.23 -2.19 -6.51
N LEU A 158 -22.13 -1.49 -6.25
CA LEU A 158 -21.01 -2.04 -5.49
C LEU A 158 -21.39 -2.35 -4.03
N LEU A 159 -22.11 -1.44 -3.39
CA LEU A 159 -22.54 -1.64 -2.00
C LEU A 159 -23.59 -2.75 -1.87
N ASP A 160 -24.50 -2.90 -2.85
CA ASP A 160 -25.47 -3.99 -2.89
C ASP A 160 -24.75 -5.35 -3.04
N GLU A 161 -23.76 -5.43 -3.91
CA GLU A 161 -22.94 -6.64 -4.08
C GLU A 161 -22.20 -7.01 -2.79
N ILE A 162 -21.58 -6.03 -2.12
CA ILE A 162 -20.91 -6.24 -0.82
C ILE A 162 -21.91 -6.67 0.24
N GLY A 163 -23.08 -6.03 0.31
CA GLY A 163 -24.16 -6.39 1.24
C GLY A 163 -24.58 -7.85 1.09
N ASN A 164 -24.75 -8.31 -0.14
CA ASN A 164 -25.08 -9.70 -0.41
C ASN A 164 -24.00 -10.69 0.06
N MET A 165 -22.73 -10.33 -0.09
CA MET A 165 -21.61 -11.15 0.41
C MET A 165 -21.56 -11.22 1.94
N MET A 166 -22.01 -10.17 2.64
CA MET A 166 -22.03 -10.15 4.11
C MET A 166 -23.14 -11.02 4.71
N GLU A 167 -24.18 -11.32 3.93
CA GLU A 167 -25.32 -12.15 4.35
C GLU A 167 -25.07 -13.67 4.12
N GLU A 168 -24.05 -14.04 3.38
CA GLU A 168 -23.61 -15.42 3.17
C GLU A 168 -22.81 -15.96 4.37
#